data_be7ae107bb6a3b54cf50499a2f900015
#
_entry.id   be7ae107bb6a3b54cf50499a2f900015
#
_cell.length_a   1.000
_cell.length_b   1.000
_cell.length_c   1.000
_cell.angle_alpha   90.00
_cell.angle_beta   90.00
_cell.angle_gamma   90.00
#
_symmetry.space_group_name_H-M   'P 1'
#
loop_
_entity.id
_entity.type
_entity.pdbx_description
1 polymer ?
#
loop_
_entity_poly.entity_id
_entity_poly.type
_entity_poly.pdbx_seq_one_letter_code
_entity_poly.pdbx_strand_id
1 'polypeptide(L)'
;MNSEAIRKAYLDFFESKGHTVVESASLVPDNDPTLLFTNSGMVQFKDAFAMLENRGYTRAVSCQRCIRAGGKHNDLDNVGYTARHHTFFEMLGNFSFGDYFKSEAIALAWEFLTEVLKIPKDKLWVTIHDSDDEAPSLIH
;
A
#
# COMPACT_ATOMS: atom_id res chain seq x y z
N MET A 1 6.53 -5.49 18.45
CA MET A 1 6.57 -4.15 17.80
C MET A 1 5.16 -3.58 17.86
N ASN A 2 5.00 -2.35 18.33
CA ASN A 2 3.68 -1.70 18.38
C ASN A 2 3.36 -1.01 17.02
N SER A 3 2.12 -0.52 16.86
CA SER A 3 1.66 0.08 15.59
C SER A 3 2.48 1.30 15.17
N GLU A 4 2.90 2.12 16.12
CA GLU A 4 3.74 3.30 15.86
C GLU A 4 5.12 2.90 15.31
N ALA A 5 5.74 1.89 15.91
CA ALA A 5 7.03 1.37 15.46
C ALA A 5 6.94 0.74 14.07
N ILE A 6 5.84 0.02 13.77
CA ILE A 6 5.62 -0.58 12.42
C ILE A 6 5.46 0.54 11.38
N ARG A 7 4.64 1.55 11.69
CA ARG A 7 4.41 2.70 10.80
C ARG A 7 5.73 3.42 10.49
N LYS A 8 6.49 3.72 11.54
CA LYS A 8 7.80 4.36 11.39
C LYS A 8 8.77 3.50 10.58
N ALA A 9 8.91 2.22 10.92
CA ALA A 9 9.81 1.30 10.22
C ALA A 9 9.49 1.19 8.71
N TYR A 10 8.20 1.18 8.35
CA TYR A 10 7.77 1.14 6.95
C TYR A 10 8.16 2.41 6.20
N LEU A 11 7.83 3.57 6.76
CA LEU A 11 8.14 4.85 6.12
C LEU A 11 9.65 5.06 5.98
N ASP A 12 10.43 4.84 7.05
CA ASP A 12 11.89 4.98 7.04
C ASP A 12 12.56 4.01 6.04
N PHE A 13 12.07 2.76 5.96
CA PHE A 13 12.61 1.78 5.03
C PHE A 13 12.44 2.24 3.59
N PHE A 14 11.22 2.58 3.18
CA PHE A 14 10.98 3.00 1.81
C PHE A 14 11.59 4.37 1.49
N GLU A 15 11.66 5.29 2.44
CA GLU A 15 12.44 6.52 2.29
C GLU A 15 13.91 6.23 1.99
N SER A 16 14.53 5.27 2.70
CA SER A 16 15.92 4.84 2.43
C SER A 16 16.11 4.21 1.05
N LYS A 17 15.02 3.75 0.42
CA LYS A 17 14.98 3.21 -0.96
C LYS A 17 14.58 4.27 -2.01
N GLY A 18 14.64 5.55 -1.64
CA GLY A 18 14.40 6.66 -2.55
C GLY A 18 12.93 7.05 -2.75
N HIS A 19 12.03 6.59 -1.88
CA HIS A 19 10.64 7.02 -1.90
C HIS A 19 10.45 8.34 -1.14
N THR A 20 9.63 9.22 -1.68
CA THR A 20 9.20 10.42 -0.97
C THR A 20 8.12 10.05 0.03
N VAL A 21 8.30 10.43 1.30
CA VAL A 21 7.27 10.26 2.33
C VAL A 21 6.17 11.28 2.07
N VAL A 22 4.96 10.79 1.84
CA VAL A 22 3.77 11.61 1.56
C VAL A 22 2.77 11.44 2.70
N GLU A 23 2.24 12.54 3.19
CA GLU A 23 1.24 12.53 4.24
C GLU A 23 -0.07 11.86 3.79
N SER A 24 -0.83 11.35 4.76
CA SER A 24 -2.18 10.85 4.52
C SER A 24 -3.06 11.95 3.95
N ALA A 25 -3.71 11.66 2.83
CA ALA A 25 -4.73 12.55 2.30
C ALA A 25 -5.97 12.58 3.22
N SER A 26 -6.84 13.56 3.00
CA SER A 26 -8.14 13.65 3.69
C SER A 26 -8.96 12.37 3.50
N LEU A 27 -9.72 12.01 4.52
CA LEU A 27 -10.71 10.92 4.42
C LEU A 27 -11.88 11.28 3.49
N VAL A 28 -12.14 12.57 3.29
CA VAL A 28 -13.13 13.07 2.32
C VAL A 28 -12.36 13.39 1.03
N PRO A 29 -12.56 12.61 -0.03
CA PRO A 29 -11.86 12.82 -1.30
C PRO A 29 -12.36 14.09 -1.99
N ASP A 30 -11.43 14.96 -2.41
CA ASP A 30 -11.78 16.25 -3.02
C ASP A 30 -12.22 16.13 -4.49
N ASN A 31 -11.71 15.13 -5.23
CA ASN A 31 -11.83 15.07 -6.70
C ASN A 31 -12.36 13.75 -7.25
N ASP A 32 -12.99 12.90 -6.44
CA ASP A 32 -13.54 11.64 -6.92
C ASP A 32 -15.01 11.47 -6.50
N PRO A 33 -15.96 11.84 -7.37
CA PRO A 33 -17.38 11.72 -7.07
C PRO A 33 -17.87 10.27 -6.96
N THR A 34 -17.04 9.29 -7.32
CA THR A 34 -17.36 7.86 -7.22
C THR A 34 -17.04 7.28 -5.84
N LEU A 35 -16.32 8.02 -5.02
CA LEU A 35 -15.89 7.61 -3.68
C LEU A 35 -16.62 8.42 -2.62
N LEU A 36 -17.17 7.72 -1.63
CA LEU A 36 -17.73 8.34 -0.43
C LEU A 36 -16.62 8.78 0.53
N PHE A 37 -15.62 7.89 0.72
CA PHE A 37 -14.43 8.14 1.53
C PHE A 37 -13.17 7.67 0.80
N THR A 38 -12.02 8.19 1.21
CA THR A 38 -10.72 7.64 0.81
C THR A 38 -10.60 6.21 1.35
N ASN A 39 -10.58 5.23 0.46
CA ASN A 39 -10.66 3.80 0.77
C ASN A 39 -9.37 3.03 0.50
N SER A 40 -8.35 3.68 -0.03
CA SER A 40 -7.02 3.11 -0.25
C SER A 40 -5.94 4.17 -0.34
N GLY A 41 -4.68 3.76 -0.15
CA GLY A 41 -3.52 4.63 -0.30
C GLY A 41 -3.28 5.14 -1.71
N MET A 42 -3.82 4.45 -2.72
CA MET A 42 -3.68 4.84 -4.12
C MET A 42 -4.55 6.05 -4.50
N VAL A 43 -5.61 6.35 -3.76
CA VAL A 43 -6.60 7.36 -4.17
C VAL A 43 -5.99 8.71 -4.44
N GLN A 44 -5.11 9.20 -3.57
CA GLN A 44 -4.45 10.49 -3.75
C GLN A 44 -3.46 10.54 -4.93
N PHE A 45 -3.06 9.39 -5.47
CA PHE A 45 -2.08 9.27 -6.55
C PHE A 45 -2.69 8.91 -7.91
N LYS A 46 -4.01 8.87 -8.04
CA LYS A 46 -4.68 8.47 -9.29
C LYS A 46 -4.20 9.27 -10.49
N ASP A 47 -4.09 10.58 -10.36
CA ASP A 47 -3.67 11.46 -11.44
C ASP A 47 -2.17 11.32 -11.74
N ALA A 48 -1.35 11.02 -10.73
CA ALA A 48 0.06 10.70 -10.94
C ALA A 48 0.24 9.38 -11.70
N PHE A 49 -0.54 8.33 -11.40
CA PHE A 49 -0.54 7.08 -12.15
C PHE A 49 -1.03 7.25 -13.59
N ALA A 50 -2.02 8.11 -13.80
CA ALA A 50 -2.53 8.43 -15.13
C ALA A 50 -1.63 9.39 -15.93
N MET A 51 -0.49 9.82 -15.37
CA MET A 51 0.41 10.83 -15.94
C MET A 51 -0.26 12.19 -16.18
N LEU A 52 -1.35 12.48 -15.50
CA LEU A 52 -2.07 13.75 -15.54
C LEU A 52 -1.48 14.78 -14.58
N GLU A 53 -0.72 14.33 -13.59
CA GLU A 53 -0.06 15.16 -12.60
C GLU A 53 1.41 14.76 -12.46
N ASN A 54 2.30 15.77 -12.42
CA ASN A 54 3.70 15.57 -12.09
C ASN A 54 3.98 16.13 -10.69
N ARG A 55 4.23 15.22 -9.74
CA ARG A 55 4.51 15.58 -8.33
C ARG A 55 5.97 15.87 -8.05
N GLY A 56 6.84 15.79 -9.06
CA GLY A 56 8.28 16.01 -8.90
C GLY A 56 9.03 14.82 -8.26
N TYR A 57 8.37 13.68 -8.08
CA TYR A 57 8.96 12.41 -7.64
C TYR A 57 8.32 11.24 -8.37
N THR A 58 9.07 10.13 -8.50
CA THR A 58 8.61 8.90 -9.16
C THR A 58 8.32 7.77 -8.19
N ARG A 59 8.72 7.92 -6.93
CA ARG A 59 8.49 6.95 -5.85
C ARG A 59 7.85 7.64 -4.66
N ALA A 60 6.82 7.05 -4.09
CA ALA A 60 6.17 7.57 -2.89
C ALA A 60 5.92 6.45 -1.87
N VAL A 61 5.89 6.82 -0.59
CA VAL A 61 5.47 5.97 0.51
C VAL A 61 4.54 6.75 1.42
N SER A 62 3.48 6.11 1.89
CA SER A 62 2.52 6.74 2.80
C SER A 62 1.91 5.76 3.79
N CYS A 63 1.42 6.30 4.90
CA CYS A 63 0.53 5.64 5.83
C CYS A 63 -0.84 6.32 5.71
N GLN A 64 -1.69 5.84 4.79
CA GLN A 64 -2.96 6.47 4.46
C GLN A 64 -4.07 6.00 5.39
N ARG A 65 -4.76 6.94 6.00
CA ARG A 65 -6.02 6.69 6.72
C ARG A 65 -7.13 6.42 5.72
N CYS A 66 -7.88 5.33 5.95
CA CYS A 66 -8.91 4.84 5.04
C CYS A 66 -10.19 4.52 5.79
N ILE A 67 -11.32 4.68 5.08
CA ILE A 67 -12.64 4.21 5.52
C ILE A 67 -13.25 3.35 4.41
N ARG A 68 -13.74 2.16 4.79
CA ARG A 68 -14.47 1.24 3.91
C ARG A 68 -15.87 0.96 4.50
N ALA A 69 -16.69 2.00 4.48
CA ALA A 69 -18.06 1.99 5.01
C ALA A 69 -19.03 2.58 3.99
N GLY A 70 -19.37 1.80 2.98
CA GLY A 70 -20.21 2.19 1.87
C GLY A 70 -19.42 2.53 0.60
N GLY A 71 -20.11 2.59 -0.54
CA GLY A 71 -19.53 2.84 -1.85
C GLY A 71 -18.87 1.60 -2.46
N LYS A 72 -17.88 1.81 -3.32
CA LYS A 72 -17.25 0.77 -4.16
C LYS A 72 -16.52 -0.33 -3.36
N HIS A 73 -15.91 0.04 -2.23
CA HIS A 73 -15.26 -0.90 -1.31
C HIS A 73 -15.93 -0.77 0.05
N ASN A 74 -16.85 -1.68 0.33
CA ASN A 74 -17.65 -1.69 1.55
C ASN A 74 -17.37 -2.97 2.33
N ASP A 75 -16.78 -2.84 3.52
CA ASP A 75 -16.48 -3.95 4.41
C ASP A 75 -17.51 -4.12 5.53
N LEU A 76 -18.60 -3.34 5.54
CA LEU A 76 -19.58 -3.32 6.64
C LEU A 76 -20.16 -4.70 6.97
N ASP A 77 -20.39 -5.54 5.96
CA ASP A 77 -20.92 -6.89 6.16
C ASP A 77 -19.92 -7.82 6.88
N ASN A 78 -18.65 -7.47 6.89
CA ASN A 78 -17.58 -8.27 7.51
C ASN A 78 -17.06 -7.68 8.81
N VAL A 79 -17.32 -6.40 9.07
CA VAL A 79 -16.88 -5.72 10.31
C VAL A 79 -17.62 -6.31 11.51
N GLY A 80 -16.85 -6.72 12.51
CA GLY A 80 -17.38 -7.39 13.71
C GLY A 80 -17.57 -8.90 13.56
N TYR A 81 -17.52 -9.44 12.34
CA TYR A 81 -17.63 -10.88 12.06
C TYR A 81 -16.28 -11.52 11.73
N THR A 82 -15.30 -10.74 11.34
CA THR A 82 -13.94 -11.19 11.07
C THR A 82 -12.94 -10.35 11.86
N ALA A 83 -11.78 -10.92 12.16
CA ALA A 83 -10.71 -10.23 12.87
C ALA A 83 -9.92 -9.23 11.99
N ARG A 84 -10.20 -9.19 10.69
CA ARG A 84 -9.38 -8.46 9.70
C ARG A 84 -10.07 -7.28 9.05
N HIS A 85 -11.40 -7.19 9.12
CA HIS A 85 -12.15 -6.11 8.49
C HIS A 85 -12.53 -5.04 9.50
N HIS A 86 -12.12 -3.82 9.21
CA HIS A 86 -12.39 -2.63 10.01
C HIS A 86 -12.96 -1.54 9.10
N THR A 87 -13.89 -0.73 9.62
CA THR A 87 -14.42 0.43 8.88
C THR A 87 -13.36 1.51 8.69
N PHE A 88 -12.55 1.73 9.72
CA PHE A 88 -11.42 2.66 9.70
C PHE A 88 -10.12 1.90 9.94
N PHE A 89 -9.11 2.17 9.11
CA PHE A 89 -7.79 1.56 9.20
C PHE A 89 -6.74 2.43 8.53
N GLU A 90 -5.47 2.11 8.75
CA GLU A 90 -4.34 2.70 8.03
C GLU A 90 -3.82 1.70 7.01
N MET A 91 -3.52 2.20 5.81
CA MET A 91 -2.91 1.42 4.73
C MET A 91 -1.49 1.92 4.50
N LEU A 92 -0.51 1.06 4.80
CA LEU A 92 0.89 1.28 4.45
C LEU A 92 1.07 0.97 2.97
N GLY A 93 1.51 1.95 2.19
CA GLY A 93 1.62 1.83 0.75
C GLY A 93 2.90 2.43 0.21
N ASN A 94 3.55 1.70 -0.71
CA ASN A 94 4.65 2.17 -1.53
C ASN A 94 4.22 2.19 -2.99
N PHE A 95 4.58 3.24 -3.72
CA PHE A 95 4.09 3.54 -5.05
C PHE A 95 5.24 3.88 -5.98
N SER A 96 5.15 3.37 -7.22
CA SER A 96 6.07 3.67 -8.31
C SER A 96 5.30 4.24 -9.50
N PHE A 97 5.68 5.42 -9.93
CA PHE A 97 5.07 6.12 -11.08
C PHE A 97 5.99 5.99 -12.29
N GLY A 98 5.96 4.79 -12.91
CA GLY A 98 6.80 4.49 -14.07
C GLY A 98 8.30 4.33 -13.76
N ASP A 99 8.68 4.10 -12.52
CA ASP A 99 10.06 3.93 -12.07
C ASP A 99 10.44 2.44 -11.99
N TYR A 100 9.84 1.70 -11.08
CA TYR A 100 10.02 0.25 -10.96
C TYR A 100 8.70 -0.50 -11.11
N PHE A 101 8.79 -1.81 -11.31
CA PHE A 101 7.62 -2.68 -11.43
C PHE A 101 7.80 -3.95 -10.58
N LYS A 102 7.35 -5.12 -11.02
CA LYS A 102 7.25 -6.35 -10.19
C LYS A 102 8.57 -6.74 -9.53
N SER A 103 9.66 -6.80 -10.28
CA SER A 103 10.94 -7.33 -9.78
C SER A 103 11.43 -6.56 -8.54
N GLU A 104 11.56 -5.24 -8.65
CA GLU A 104 12.01 -4.43 -7.51
C GLU A 104 10.95 -4.37 -6.40
N ALA A 105 9.66 -4.31 -6.74
CA ALA A 105 8.58 -4.31 -5.75
C ALA A 105 8.59 -5.58 -4.88
N ILE A 106 8.79 -6.75 -5.49
CA ILE A 106 8.87 -8.03 -4.79
C ILE A 106 10.12 -8.07 -3.89
N ALA A 107 11.27 -7.64 -4.41
CA ALA A 107 12.51 -7.60 -3.64
C ALA A 107 12.41 -6.68 -2.41
N LEU A 108 11.85 -5.48 -2.58
CA LEU A 108 11.62 -4.53 -1.49
C LEU A 108 10.65 -5.08 -0.43
N ALA A 109 9.54 -5.69 -0.87
CA ALA A 109 8.57 -6.29 0.04
C ALA A 109 9.21 -7.43 0.84
N TRP A 110 9.96 -8.31 0.19
CA TRP A 110 10.67 -9.40 0.84
C TRP A 110 11.70 -8.91 1.86
N GLU A 111 12.53 -7.95 1.49
CA GLU A 111 13.52 -7.34 2.39
C GLU A 111 12.84 -6.71 3.61
N PHE A 112 11.77 -5.93 3.40
CA PHE A 112 11.05 -5.31 4.51
C PHE A 112 10.49 -6.36 5.49
N LEU A 113 9.81 -7.37 4.99
CA LEU A 113 9.18 -8.38 5.83
C LEU A 113 10.20 -9.23 6.59
N THR A 114 11.29 -9.64 5.93
CA THR A 114 12.25 -10.59 6.52
C THR A 114 13.39 -9.91 7.28
N GLU A 115 13.88 -8.76 6.81
CA GLU A 115 15.05 -8.11 7.40
C GLU A 115 14.68 -6.97 8.35
N VAL A 116 13.61 -6.22 8.08
CA VAL A 116 13.15 -5.13 8.95
C VAL A 116 12.18 -5.65 10.01
N LEU A 117 11.09 -6.30 9.59
CA LEU A 117 10.10 -6.85 10.53
C LEU A 117 10.53 -8.17 11.17
N LYS A 118 11.57 -8.83 10.66
CA LYS A 118 12.08 -10.10 11.17
C LYS A 118 11.02 -11.22 11.20
N ILE A 119 10.08 -11.22 10.26
CA ILE A 119 9.10 -12.30 10.15
C ILE A 119 9.83 -13.55 9.67
N PRO A 120 9.70 -14.69 10.36
CA PRO A 120 10.29 -15.95 9.93
C PRO A 120 9.79 -16.33 8.53
N LYS A 121 10.71 -16.69 7.63
CA LYS A 121 10.39 -17.00 6.23
C LYS A 121 9.39 -18.14 6.08
N ASP A 122 9.44 -19.13 6.98
CA ASP A 122 8.51 -20.26 7.04
C ASP A 122 7.07 -19.88 7.44
N LYS A 123 6.85 -18.65 7.88
CA LYS A 123 5.51 -18.08 8.19
C LYS A 123 4.94 -17.23 7.05
N LEU A 124 5.70 -17.01 6.00
CA LEU A 124 5.26 -16.22 4.85
C LEU A 124 4.70 -17.14 3.76
N TRP A 125 3.57 -16.74 3.22
CA TRP A 125 2.94 -17.37 2.06
C TRP A 125 2.89 -16.38 0.92
N VAL A 126 3.23 -16.84 -0.28
CA VAL A 126 3.19 -16.03 -1.50
C VAL A 126 2.08 -16.57 -2.40
N THR A 127 1.24 -15.68 -2.88
CA THR A 127 0.21 -16.01 -3.87
C THR A 127 0.52 -15.28 -5.17
N ILE A 128 0.29 -15.95 -6.28
CA ILE A 128 0.42 -15.41 -7.63
C ILE A 128 -0.87 -15.66 -8.39
N HIS A 129 -1.16 -14.82 -9.38
CA HIS A 129 -2.24 -15.09 -10.32
C HIS A 129 -1.78 -16.14 -11.35
N ASP A 130 -2.64 -17.06 -11.73
CA ASP A 130 -2.34 -18.16 -12.63
C ASP A 130 -1.91 -17.73 -14.04
N SER A 131 -2.37 -16.54 -14.48
CA SER A 131 -1.98 -15.94 -15.76
C SER A 131 -0.76 -15.01 -15.67
N ASP A 132 -0.09 -14.91 -14.51
CA ASP A 132 1.11 -14.10 -14.36
C ASP A 132 2.37 -14.94 -14.56
N ASP A 133 2.86 -14.98 -15.80
CA ASP A 133 4.04 -15.78 -16.17
C ASP A 133 5.37 -15.22 -15.61
N GLU A 134 5.41 -13.96 -15.24
CA GLU A 134 6.62 -13.29 -14.71
C GLU A 134 6.82 -13.55 -13.22
N ALA A 135 5.76 -13.46 -12.42
CA ALA A 135 5.84 -13.53 -10.97
C ALA A 135 6.50 -14.81 -10.44
N PRO A 136 6.26 -16.02 -10.99
CA PRO A 136 6.93 -17.24 -10.52
C PRO A 136 8.45 -17.17 -10.61
N SER A 137 9.00 -16.54 -11.64
CA SER A 137 10.45 -16.43 -11.85
C SER A 137 11.14 -15.45 -10.89
N LEU A 138 10.36 -14.57 -10.25
CA LEU A 138 10.87 -13.54 -9.34
C LEU A 138 10.85 -13.94 -7.86
N ILE A 139 10.28 -15.10 -7.53
CA ILE A 139 10.04 -15.54 -6.14
C ILE A 139 11.08 -16.58 -5.66
N HIS A 140 12.03 -16.97 -6.49
CA HIS A 140 13.05 -17.98 -6.16
C HIS A 140 14.23 -17.44 -5.39
#